data_acb1b4a46f14a1ffdd8b387d946f24d3
#
_entry.id   acb1b4a46f14a1ffdd8b387d946f24d3
#
_cell.length_a   1.000
_cell.length_b   1.000
_cell.length_c   1.000
_cell.angle_alpha   90.00
_cell.angle_beta   90.00
_cell.angle_gamma   90.00
#
_symmetry.space_group_name_H-M   'P 1'
#
loop_
_entity.id
_entity.type
_entity.pdbx_description
1 polymer ?
#
loop_
_entity_poly.entity_id
_entity_poly.type
_entity_poly.pdbx_seq_one_letter_code
_entity_poly.pdbx_strand_id
1 'polypeptide(L)'
;MSAAAVERPNEDRPLIAEANRIMDRLPGYRVEIIGGQIIVSPPPDGPHAEALTDLMLPFAASGLHGTESKVLQGVGLWLPTGTEDYAIPDLVVVDADYRDHYVENNCYDPICFRLVLEVTSSNYRTDLRDKVKAYAAAKIPVYVIIDRKHQRLHVLTSPTGDDYESHRPHSPGEVVTLPKSIGAEVTLDVAEILKAGQPQNG
;
A
#
# COMPACT_ATOMS: atom_id res chain seq x y z
N MET A 1 -9.43 3.24 -43.26
CA MET A 1 -9.55 4.28 -42.23
C MET A 1 -10.36 3.69 -41.08
N SER A 2 -9.68 3.30 -40.02
CA SER A 2 -10.34 2.72 -38.81
C SER A 2 -10.79 3.89 -37.94
N ALA A 3 -12.10 4.01 -37.69
CA ALA A 3 -12.64 4.97 -36.74
C ALA A 3 -12.22 4.51 -35.33
N ALA A 4 -11.42 5.32 -34.63
CA ALA A 4 -11.19 5.15 -33.21
C ALA A 4 -12.54 5.40 -32.49
N ALA A 5 -13.01 4.40 -31.74
CA ALA A 5 -14.14 4.58 -30.86
C ALA A 5 -13.72 5.61 -29.80
N VAL A 6 -14.39 6.75 -29.78
CA VAL A 6 -14.30 7.69 -28.67
C VAL A 6 -15.09 7.06 -27.52
N GLU A 7 -14.39 6.47 -26.56
CA GLU A 7 -15.01 6.05 -25.31
C GLU A 7 -15.62 7.29 -24.65
N ARG A 8 -16.93 7.27 -24.45
CA ARG A 8 -17.62 8.30 -23.66
C ARG A 8 -17.12 8.18 -22.23
N PRO A 9 -16.87 9.29 -21.52
CA PRO A 9 -16.58 9.23 -20.08
C PRO A 9 -17.68 8.42 -19.42
N ASN A 10 -17.30 7.45 -18.62
CA ASN A 10 -18.25 6.59 -17.90
C ASN A 10 -18.98 7.47 -16.88
N GLU A 11 -20.17 7.99 -17.24
CA GLU A 11 -20.99 8.88 -16.39
C GLU A 11 -21.41 8.19 -15.08
N ASP A 12 -21.31 6.84 -15.02
CA ASP A 12 -21.65 6.04 -13.86
C ASP A 12 -20.51 5.96 -12.81
N ARG A 13 -19.31 6.46 -13.12
CA ARG A 13 -18.12 6.42 -12.24
C ARG A 13 -17.42 7.78 -12.14
N PRO A 14 -18.03 8.75 -11.46
CA PRO A 14 -17.53 10.13 -11.44
C PRO A 14 -16.21 10.30 -10.69
N LEU A 15 -15.93 9.48 -9.65
CA LEU A 15 -14.71 9.59 -8.86
C LEU A 15 -13.49 9.09 -9.64
N ILE A 16 -13.59 7.94 -10.31
CA ILE A 16 -12.52 7.44 -11.19
C ILE A 16 -12.25 8.41 -12.34
N ALA A 17 -13.29 8.94 -12.96
CA ALA A 17 -13.13 9.92 -14.03
C ALA A 17 -12.40 11.18 -13.54
N GLU A 18 -12.70 11.67 -12.35
CA GLU A 18 -12.01 12.82 -11.75
C GLU A 18 -10.59 12.46 -11.31
N ALA A 19 -10.37 11.30 -10.71
CA ALA A 19 -9.04 10.81 -10.33
C ALA A 19 -8.11 10.75 -11.56
N ASN A 20 -8.60 10.22 -12.68
CA ASN A 20 -7.86 10.16 -13.94
C ASN A 20 -7.51 11.58 -14.47
N ARG A 21 -8.45 12.54 -14.41
CA ARG A 21 -8.17 13.93 -14.79
C ARG A 21 -7.11 14.58 -13.90
N ILE A 22 -7.09 14.25 -12.61
CA ILE A 22 -6.07 14.75 -11.67
C ILE A 22 -4.72 14.15 -12.02
N MET A 23 -4.64 12.84 -12.27
CA MET A 23 -3.40 12.18 -12.69
C MET A 23 -2.82 12.77 -13.99
N ASP A 24 -3.67 13.08 -14.95
CA ASP A 24 -3.23 13.72 -16.21
C ASP A 24 -2.63 15.12 -15.98
N ARG A 25 -3.19 15.88 -15.01
CA ARG A 25 -2.73 17.24 -14.69
C ARG A 25 -1.54 17.30 -13.74
N LEU A 26 -1.37 16.28 -12.91
CA LEU A 26 -0.33 16.19 -11.89
C LEU A 26 0.52 14.93 -12.07
N PRO A 27 1.33 14.85 -13.15
CA PRO A 27 2.16 13.69 -13.41
C PRO A 27 3.13 13.43 -12.24
N GLY A 28 3.20 12.17 -11.79
CA GLY A 28 4.03 11.76 -10.66
C GLY A 28 3.31 11.83 -9.29
N TYR A 29 2.14 12.46 -9.21
CA TYR A 29 1.31 12.38 -8.00
C TYR A 29 0.56 11.05 -7.97
N ARG A 30 0.38 10.52 -6.74
CA ARG A 30 -0.47 9.35 -6.50
C ARG A 30 -1.88 9.83 -6.18
N VAL A 31 -2.85 9.24 -6.86
CA VAL A 31 -4.28 9.53 -6.64
C VAL A 31 -4.96 8.22 -6.22
N GLU A 32 -5.63 8.24 -5.10
CA GLU A 32 -6.35 7.11 -4.49
C GLU A 32 -7.80 7.53 -4.24
N ILE A 33 -8.71 6.56 -4.15
CA ILE A 33 -10.10 6.79 -3.74
C ILE A 33 -10.37 5.89 -2.54
N ILE A 34 -10.58 6.48 -1.37
CA ILE A 34 -10.78 5.73 -0.12
C ILE A 34 -12.02 6.26 0.59
N GLY A 35 -12.99 5.39 0.83
CA GLY A 35 -14.27 5.76 1.45
C GLY A 35 -15.01 6.83 0.64
N GLY A 36 -14.96 6.76 -0.70
CA GLY A 36 -15.59 7.72 -1.59
C GLY A 36 -14.91 9.10 -1.64
N GLN A 37 -13.67 9.22 -1.16
CA GLN A 37 -12.91 10.48 -1.18
C GLN A 37 -11.65 10.33 -2.03
N ILE A 38 -11.40 11.31 -2.90
CA ILE A 38 -10.16 11.37 -3.68
C ILE A 38 -9.05 11.93 -2.79
N ILE A 39 -7.96 11.17 -2.69
CA ILE A 39 -6.75 11.53 -1.94
C ILE A 39 -5.61 11.72 -2.95
N VAL A 40 -4.95 12.86 -2.89
CA VAL A 40 -3.83 13.20 -3.78
C VAL A 40 -2.56 13.35 -2.95
N SER A 41 -1.57 12.52 -3.24
CA SER A 41 -0.29 12.52 -2.54
C SER A 41 0.84 12.95 -3.49
N PRO A 42 1.75 13.85 -3.06
CA PRO A 42 2.90 14.22 -3.85
C PRO A 42 3.85 13.02 -4.07
N PRO A 43 4.78 13.12 -5.02
CA PRO A 43 5.85 12.14 -5.15
C PRO A 43 6.60 11.92 -3.83
N PRO A 44 7.10 10.70 -3.56
CA PRO A 44 7.84 10.42 -2.35
C PRO A 44 9.13 11.26 -2.26
N ASP A 45 9.49 11.68 -1.05
CA ASP A 45 10.78 12.30 -0.78
C ASP A 45 11.93 11.26 -0.79
N GLY A 46 13.19 11.72 -0.82
CA GLY A 46 14.37 10.85 -0.82
C GLY A 46 14.39 9.86 0.35
N PRO A 47 14.19 10.31 1.61
CA PRO A 47 14.10 9.42 2.76
C PRO A 47 12.99 8.37 2.67
N HIS A 48 11.84 8.69 2.08
CA HIS A 48 10.79 7.72 1.83
C HIS A 48 11.22 6.65 0.82
N ALA A 49 11.85 7.08 -0.28
CA ALA A 49 12.35 6.16 -1.30
C ALA A 49 13.48 5.26 -0.75
N GLU A 50 14.37 5.80 0.09
CA GLU A 50 15.42 5.05 0.79
C GLU A 50 14.80 3.98 1.70
N ALA A 51 13.83 4.35 2.55
CA ALA A 51 13.11 3.42 3.42
C ALA A 51 12.45 2.27 2.64
N LEU A 52 11.83 2.56 1.50
CA LEU A 52 11.25 1.51 0.65
C LEU A 52 12.30 0.59 0.04
N THR A 53 13.46 1.14 -0.35
CA THR A 53 14.56 0.34 -0.89
C THR A 53 15.12 -0.59 0.18
N ASP A 54 15.37 -0.10 1.39
CA ASP A 54 15.88 -0.89 2.51
C ASP A 54 14.87 -1.97 2.96
N LEU A 55 13.58 -1.67 2.90
CA LEU A 55 12.52 -2.65 3.15
C LEU A 55 12.48 -3.76 2.09
N MET A 56 12.73 -3.45 0.82
CA MET A 56 12.76 -4.47 -0.24
C MET A 56 13.79 -5.58 0.02
N LEU A 57 14.92 -5.26 0.64
CA LEU A 57 16.03 -6.20 0.84
C LEU A 57 15.64 -7.40 1.72
N PRO A 58 15.12 -7.24 2.95
CA PRO A 58 14.73 -8.36 3.79
C PRO A 58 13.58 -9.19 3.19
N PHE A 59 12.63 -8.56 2.50
CA PHE A 59 11.55 -9.28 1.82
C PHE A 59 12.07 -10.12 0.65
N ALA A 60 12.98 -9.57 -0.17
CA ALA A 60 13.58 -10.30 -1.28
C ALA A 60 14.51 -11.41 -0.78
N ALA A 61 15.31 -11.15 0.25
CA ALA A 61 16.23 -12.13 0.84
C ALA A 61 15.50 -13.34 1.48
N SER A 62 14.27 -13.13 1.97
CA SER A 62 13.43 -14.22 2.50
C SER A 62 12.78 -15.10 1.40
N GLY A 63 12.98 -14.77 0.12
CA GLY A 63 12.41 -15.50 -1.01
C GLY A 63 11.02 -15.05 -1.44
N LEU A 64 10.47 -13.98 -0.84
CA LEU A 64 9.14 -13.46 -1.18
C LEU A 64 9.07 -12.82 -2.58
N HIS A 65 10.21 -12.54 -3.22
CA HIS A 65 10.25 -12.15 -4.62
C HIS A 65 10.72 -13.31 -5.49
N GLY A 66 9.92 -14.38 -5.54
CA GLY A 66 10.25 -15.67 -6.16
C GLY A 66 9.17 -16.20 -7.10
N THR A 67 8.98 -17.51 -7.07
CA THR A 67 7.99 -18.22 -7.90
C THR A 67 6.59 -18.19 -7.29
N GLU A 68 6.46 -18.13 -5.97
CA GLU A 68 5.19 -18.21 -5.23
C GLU A 68 4.56 -16.83 -4.94
N SER A 69 5.40 -15.81 -4.89
CA SER A 69 4.98 -14.44 -4.57
C SER A 69 5.89 -13.40 -5.20
N LYS A 70 5.44 -12.15 -5.20
CA LYS A 70 6.18 -10.98 -5.66
C LYS A 70 6.13 -9.88 -4.60
N VAL A 71 7.25 -9.19 -4.42
CA VAL A 71 7.32 -7.93 -3.67
C VAL A 71 7.33 -6.80 -4.69
N LEU A 72 6.34 -5.92 -4.62
CA LEU A 72 6.12 -4.87 -5.62
C LEU A 72 5.89 -3.52 -4.93
N GLN A 73 6.15 -2.43 -5.65
CA GLN A 73 5.89 -1.06 -5.23
C GLN A 73 4.89 -0.40 -6.17
N GLY A 74 4.03 0.47 -5.63
CA GLY A 74 3.11 1.27 -6.44
C GLY A 74 2.06 0.45 -7.21
N VAL A 75 1.68 -0.71 -6.70
CA VAL A 75 0.65 -1.58 -7.27
C VAL A 75 -0.69 -1.28 -6.63
N GLY A 76 -1.70 -1.00 -7.44
CA GLY A 76 -3.03 -0.66 -6.96
C GLY A 76 -3.79 -1.86 -6.39
N LEU A 77 -4.54 -1.60 -5.33
CA LEU A 77 -5.43 -2.52 -4.64
C LEU A 77 -6.86 -2.03 -4.77
N TRP A 78 -7.75 -2.83 -5.38
CA TRP A 78 -9.16 -2.53 -5.43
C TRP A 78 -9.82 -2.74 -4.07
N LEU A 79 -10.60 -1.78 -3.58
CA LEU A 79 -11.16 -1.82 -2.24
C LEU A 79 -12.66 -2.15 -2.26
N PRO A 80 -13.17 -2.98 -1.35
CA PRO A 80 -14.59 -3.32 -1.26
C PRO A 80 -15.43 -2.24 -0.55
N THR A 81 -14.81 -1.13 -0.12
CA THR A 81 -15.46 -0.05 0.64
C THR A 81 -16.37 0.84 -0.21
N GLY A 82 -16.21 0.81 -1.51
CA GLY A 82 -17.04 1.53 -2.49
C GLY A 82 -16.91 0.93 -3.88
N THR A 83 -17.76 1.36 -4.80
CA THR A 83 -17.75 0.87 -6.19
C THR A 83 -16.58 1.40 -7.02
N GLU A 84 -15.92 2.44 -6.53
CA GLU A 84 -14.81 3.13 -7.19
C GLU A 84 -13.57 3.24 -6.29
N ASP A 85 -13.60 2.64 -5.10
CA ASP A 85 -12.53 2.77 -4.12
C ASP A 85 -11.32 1.91 -4.50
N TYR A 86 -10.15 2.54 -4.45
CA TYR A 86 -8.86 1.86 -4.61
C TYR A 86 -7.76 2.59 -3.85
N ALA A 87 -6.73 1.85 -3.46
CA ALA A 87 -5.52 2.38 -2.85
C ALA A 87 -4.28 1.96 -3.65
N ILE A 88 -3.19 2.72 -3.50
CA ILE A 88 -1.89 2.40 -4.10
C ILE A 88 -0.86 2.33 -2.97
N PRO A 89 -0.73 1.18 -2.30
CA PRO A 89 0.24 1.00 -1.23
C PRO A 89 1.69 1.23 -1.67
N ASP A 90 2.53 1.66 -0.74
CA ASP A 90 3.95 1.89 -1.02
C ASP A 90 4.68 0.59 -1.36
N LEU A 91 4.40 -0.50 -0.63
CA LEU A 91 4.96 -1.82 -0.90
C LEU A 91 3.91 -2.91 -0.60
N VAL A 92 3.90 -3.94 -1.44
CA VAL A 92 3.00 -5.09 -1.27
C VAL A 92 3.74 -6.41 -1.45
N VAL A 93 3.24 -7.45 -0.81
CA VAL A 93 3.53 -8.84 -1.15
C VAL A 93 2.26 -9.44 -1.75
N VAL A 94 2.35 -9.89 -2.99
CA VAL A 94 1.23 -10.49 -3.73
C VAL A 94 1.57 -11.88 -4.19
N ASP A 95 0.56 -12.68 -4.53
CA ASP A 95 0.72 -13.97 -5.18
C ASP A 95 1.41 -13.81 -6.56
N ALA A 96 2.13 -14.81 -7.01
CA ALA A 96 2.87 -14.72 -8.27
C ALA A 96 1.98 -14.55 -9.50
N ASP A 97 0.76 -15.04 -9.43
CA ASP A 97 -0.29 -14.95 -10.44
C ASP A 97 -1.18 -13.69 -10.33
N TYR A 98 -0.76 -12.70 -9.55
CA TYR A 98 -1.53 -11.46 -9.31
C TYR A 98 -2.07 -10.80 -10.59
N ARG A 99 -1.42 -11.01 -11.76
CA ARG A 99 -1.86 -10.46 -13.04
C ARG A 99 -3.21 -11.01 -13.49
N ASP A 100 -3.55 -12.24 -13.06
CA ASP A 100 -4.82 -12.88 -13.37
C ASP A 100 -5.98 -12.27 -12.54
N HIS A 101 -5.62 -11.51 -11.51
CA HIS A 101 -6.52 -10.80 -10.60
C HIS A 101 -6.67 -9.30 -10.95
N TYR A 102 -6.32 -8.90 -12.16
CA TYR A 102 -6.47 -7.51 -12.61
C TYR A 102 -7.96 -7.10 -12.64
N VAL A 103 -8.25 -5.95 -12.06
CA VAL A 103 -9.60 -5.33 -12.08
C VAL A 103 -9.64 -4.20 -13.09
N GLU A 104 -9.13 -3.03 -12.73
CA GLU A 104 -8.99 -1.85 -13.60
C GLU A 104 -8.03 -0.81 -12.97
N ASN A 105 -7.68 0.26 -13.68
CA ASN A 105 -6.82 1.37 -13.18
C ASN A 105 -5.51 0.89 -12.54
N ASN A 106 -4.86 -0.12 -13.10
CA ASN A 106 -3.68 -0.76 -12.53
C ASN A 106 -3.90 -1.30 -11.11
N CYS A 107 -5.16 -1.65 -10.77
CA CYS A 107 -5.53 -2.25 -9.50
C CYS A 107 -5.90 -3.71 -9.67
N TYR A 108 -5.67 -4.46 -8.59
CA TYR A 108 -5.87 -5.90 -8.52
C TYR A 108 -6.81 -6.26 -7.37
N ASP A 109 -7.46 -7.41 -7.47
CA ASP A 109 -8.35 -7.94 -6.44
C ASP A 109 -7.57 -8.19 -5.14
N PRO A 110 -8.11 -7.79 -3.97
CA PRO A 110 -7.49 -8.00 -2.66
C PRO A 110 -7.08 -9.44 -2.38
N ILE A 111 -7.74 -10.41 -2.98
CA ILE A 111 -7.51 -11.84 -2.72
C ILE A 111 -6.06 -12.27 -2.98
N CYS A 112 -5.36 -11.63 -3.91
CA CYS A 112 -3.97 -11.94 -4.22
C CYS A 112 -2.94 -11.22 -3.33
N PHE A 113 -3.38 -10.37 -2.39
CA PHE A 113 -2.49 -9.63 -1.50
C PHE A 113 -2.25 -10.38 -0.18
N ARG A 114 -0.99 -10.64 0.14
CA ARG A 114 -0.56 -11.26 1.40
C ARG A 114 -0.17 -10.23 2.46
N LEU A 115 0.36 -9.09 2.02
CA LEU A 115 0.79 -7.98 2.87
C LEU A 115 0.68 -6.67 2.11
N VAL A 116 0.29 -5.63 2.84
CA VAL A 116 0.37 -4.22 2.42
C VAL A 116 1.25 -3.47 3.41
N LEU A 117 2.10 -2.56 2.92
CA LEU A 117 2.96 -1.72 3.74
C LEU A 117 2.88 -0.26 3.27
N GLU A 118 2.81 0.66 4.22
CA GLU A 118 2.83 2.10 4.01
C GLU A 118 3.94 2.75 4.83
N VAL A 119 4.67 3.68 4.21
CA VAL A 119 5.61 4.58 4.88
C VAL A 119 4.93 5.93 5.02
N THR A 120 4.59 6.33 6.23
CA THR A 120 3.82 7.56 6.45
C THR A 120 4.56 8.82 5.98
N SER A 121 3.79 9.72 5.37
CA SER A 121 4.24 11.05 4.97
C SER A 121 3.43 12.11 5.74
N SER A 122 3.14 13.24 5.09
CA SER A 122 2.26 14.29 5.65
C SER A 122 0.83 13.80 5.95
N ASN A 123 0.37 12.74 5.28
CA ASN A 123 -0.98 12.17 5.40
C ASN A 123 -1.08 11.03 6.42
N TYR A 124 -0.20 10.98 7.44
CA TYR A 124 -0.11 9.90 8.41
C TYR A 124 -1.45 9.49 9.05
N ARG A 125 -2.42 10.42 9.19
CA ARG A 125 -3.75 10.12 9.75
C ARG A 125 -4.56 9.19 8.86
N THR A 126 -4.45 9.33 7.54
CA THR A 126 -5.10 8.46 6.57
C THR A 126 -4.57 7.04 6.70
N ASP A 127 -3.24 6.88 6.77
CA ASP A 127 -2.60 5.57 6.88
C ASP A 127 -2.94 4.87 8.21
N LEU A 128 -2.99 5.62 9.31
CA LEU A 128 -3.27 5.09 10.66
C LEU A 128 -4.76 4.91 10.97
N ARG A 129 -5.69 5.38 10.13
CA ARG A 129 -7.12 5.32 10.40
C ARG A 129 -7.93 4.84 9.21
N ASP A 130 -7.89 5.56 8.10
CA ASP A 130 -8.82 5.31 7.00
C ASP A 130 -8.38 4.10 6.19
N LYS A 131 -7.06 3.96 5.94
CA LYS A 131 -6.49 2.77 5.30
C LYS A 131 -6.57 1.52 6.19
N VAL A 132 -6.48 1.65 7.53
CA VAL A 132 -6.70 0.51 8.44
C VAL A 132 -8.07 -0.10 8.17
N LYS A 133 -9.12 0.72 8.13
CA LYS A 133 -10.48 0.26 7.85
C LYS A 133 -10.62 -0.36 6.45
N ALA A 134 -10.08 0.33 5.45
CA ALA A 134 -10.18 -0.11 4.07
C ALA A 134 -9.47 -1.45 3.83
N TYR A 135 -8.25 -1.62 4.38
CA TYR A 135 -7.48 -2.86 4.24
C TYR A 135 -8.04 -3.99 5.08
N ALA A 136 -8.60 -3.71 6.26
CA ALA A 136 -9.32 -4.72 7.04
C ALA A 136 -10.57 -5.22 6.31
N ALA A 137 -11.40 -4.30 5.77
CA ALA A 137 -12.56 -4.65 4.96
C ALA A 137 -12.17 -5.46 3.71
N ALA A 138 -11.02 -5.15 3.10
CA ALA A 138 -10.43 -5.90 2.00
C ALA A 138 -9.81 -7.23 2.43
N LYS A 139 -9.82 -7.56 3.72
CA LYS A 139 -9.26 -8.79 4.31
C LYS A 139 -7.76 -8.97 4.06
N ILE A 140 -7.01 -7.87 3.96
CA ILE A 140 -5.56 -7.93 3.83
C ILE A 140 -4.97 -8.57 5.08
N PRO A 141 -4.29 -9.73 4.98
CA PRO A 141 -3.89 -10.50 6.16
C PRO A 141 -2.93 -9.78 7.10
N VAL A 142 -2.01 -8.99 6.53
CA VAL A 142 -0.98 -8.25 7.26
C VAL A 142 -0.88 -6.83 6.72
N TYR A 143 -1.05 -5.85 7.60
CA TYR A 143 -0.81 -4.44 7.30
C TYR A 143 0.32 -3.91 8.17
N VAL A 144 1.36 -3.35 7.53
CA VAL A 144 2.53 -2.77 8.20
C VAL A 144 2.55 -1.26 7.95
N ILE A 145 2.76 -0.47 9.01
CA ILE A 145 2.87 0.99 8.91
C ILE A 145 4.20 1.43 9.51
N ILE A 146 5.01 2.12 8.71
CA ILE A 146 6.21 2.80 9.17
C ILE A 146 5.83 4.24 9.53
N ASP A 147 5.51 4.48 10.79
CA ASP A 147 5.15 5.80 11.30
C ASP A 147 6.40 6.64 11.55
N ARG A 148 6.81 7.40 10.54
CA ARG A 148 7.98 8.28 10.57
C ARG A 148 7.84 9.39 11.62
N LYS A 149 6.61 9.88 11.83
CA LYS A 149 6.33 10.99 12.74
C LYS A 149 6.51 10.61 14.22
N HIS A 150 5.97 9.45 14.60
CA HIS A 150 6.01 9.00 15.99
C HIS A 150 7.12 7.98 16.25
N GLN A 151 7.94 7.68 15.23
CA GLN A 151 9.04 6.74 15.29
C GLN A 151 8.57 5.36 15.77
N ARG A 152 7.59 4.80 15.06
CA ARG A 152 7.00 3.48 15.34
C ARG A 152 6.86 2.65 14.07
N LEU A 153 7.01 1.36 14.23
CA LEU A 153 6.57 0.37 13.26
C LEU A 153 5.32 -0.29 13.81
N HIS A 154 4.22 -0.27 13.07
CA HIS A 154 2.98 -0.93 13.47
C HIS A 154 2.80 -2.20 12.63
N VAL A 155 2.42 -3.31 13.28
CA VAL A 155 2.03 -4.55 12.61
C VAL A 155 0.59 -4.86 13.00
N LEU A 156 -0.27 -4.90 11.99
CA LEU A 156 -1.69 -5.21 12.15
C LEU A 156 -1.97 -6.56 11.48
N THR A 157 -2.68 -7.44 12.17
CA THR A 157 -2.98 -8.81 11.70
C THR A 157 -4.39 -9.23 12.08
N SER A 158 -4.90 -10.26 11.42
CA SER A 158 -6.24 -10.82 11.65
C SER A 158 -7.33 -9.80 11.38
N PRO A 159 -7.56 -9.42 10.10
CA PRO A 159 -8.60 -8.46 9.74
C PRO A 159 -9.99 -9.00 10.09
N THR A 160 -10.81 -8.17 10.77
CA THR A 160 -12.18 -8.50 11.18
C THR A 160 -13.07 -7.28 10.99
N GLY A 161 -14.04 -7.37 10.09
CA GLY A 161 -14.91 -6.23 9.76
C GLY A 161 -14.12 -5.09 9.13
N ASP A 162 -14.06 -3.95 9.82
CA ASP A 162 -13.34 -2.74 9.42
C ASP A 162 -12.13 -2.43 10.32
N ASP A 163 -11.62 -3.44 11.04
CA ASP A 163 -10.45 -3.30 11.93
C ASP A 163 -9.62 -4.59 11.95
N TYR A 164 -8.51 -4.58 12.67
CA TYR A 164 -7.64 -5.72 12.90
C TYR A 164 -7.70 -6.15 14.37
N GLU A 165 -7.81 -7.46 14.64
CA GLU A 165 -7.83 -8.00 16.00
C GLU A 165 -6.51 -7.73 16.76
N SER A 166 -5.40 -7.66 16.03
CA SER A 166 -4.10 -7.34 16.60
C SER A 166 -3.50 -6.11 15.93
N HIS A 167 -3.21 -5.10 16.74
CA HIS A 167 -2.47 -3.90 16.34
C HIS A 167 -1.32 -3.69 17.32
N ARG A 168 -0.08 -3.97 16.89
CA ARG A 168 1.13 -3.91 17.72
C ARG A 168 2.08 -2.81 17.24
N PRO A 169 2.25 -1.73 18.01
CA PRO A 169 3.29 -0.74 17.78
C PRO A 169 4.64 -1.23 18.34
N HIS A 170 5.70 -1.04 17.59
CA HIS A 170 7.07 -1.37 17.96
C HIS A 170 7.95 -0.12 17.95
N SER A 171 8.92 -0.09 18.88
CA SER A 171 9.85 1.02 19.08
C SER A 171 11.22 0.74 18.46
N PRO A 172 12.04 1.78 18.18
CA PRO A 172 13.45 1.60 17.85
C PRO A 172 14.17 0.74 18.90
N GLY A 173 15.00 -0.19 18.44
CA GLY A 173 15.69 -1.18 19.28
C GLY A 173 14.96 -2.51 19.42
N GLU A 174 13.73 -2.61 18.91
CA GLU A 174 13.03 -3.89 18.77
C GLU A 174 13.33 -4.53 17.40
N VAL A 175 13.27 -5.85 17.38
CA VAL A 175 13.33 -6.67 16.17
C VAL A 175 11.98 -7.35 16.03
N VAL A 176 11.34 -7.17 14.87
CA VAL A 176 9.98 -7.63 14.61
C VAL A 176 10.01 -8.73 13.56
N THR A 177 9.44 -9.88 13.88
CA THR A 177 9.22 -10.95 12.90
C THR A 177 7.79 -10.91 12.40
N LEU A 178 7.61 -10.72 11.09
CA LEU A 178 6.30 -10.72 10.43
C LEU A 178 5.71 -12.13 10.39
N PRO A 179 4.36 -12.26 10.37
CA PRO A 179 3.69 -13.56 10.30
C PRO A 179 4.09 -14.37 9.07
N LYS A 180 4.32 -15.67 9.23
CA LYS A 180 4.64 -16.58 8.13
C LYS A 180 3.52 -16.71 7.08
N SER A 181 2.32 -16.24 7.40
CA SER A 181 1.18 -16.20 6.48
C SER A 181 1.44 -15.38 5.21
N ILE A 182 2.44 -14.48 5.24
CA ILE A 182 2.86 -13.74 4.03
C ILE A 182 3.65 -14.61 3.03
N GLY A 183 4.03 -15.83 3.40
CA GLY A 183 4.74 -16.80 2.56
C GLY A 183 6.16 -17.12 3.03
N ALA A 184 6.78 -16.30 3.88
CA ALA A 184 8.08 -16.52 4.49
C ALA A 184 8.21 -15.79 5.82
N GLU A 185 9.26 -16.10 6.57
CA GLU A 185 9.62 -15.35 7.75
C GLU A 185 10.47 -14.14 7.36
N VAL A 186 9.99 -12.94 7.69
CA VAL A 186 10.72 -11.69 7.49
C VAL A 186 10.96 -11.04 8.83
N THR A 187 12.21 -10.73 9.13
CA THR A 187 12.61 -10.04 10.36
C THR A 187 13.05 -8.62 10.02
N LEU A 188 12.52 -7.65 10.75
CA LEU A 188 12.75 -6.23 10.54
C LEU A 188 13.38 -5.61 11.80
N ASP A 189 14.53 -4.96 11.63
CA ASP A 189 15.10 -4.10 12.67
C ASP A 189 14.40 -2.73 12.60
N VAL A 190 13.66 -2.42 13.67
CA VAL A 190 12.82 -1.19 13.71
C VAL A 190 13.68 0.08 13.66
N ALA A 191 14.87 0.06 14.31
CA ALA A 191 15.74 1.23 14.33
C ALA A 191 16.32 1.52 12.93
N GLU A 192 16.79 0.48 12.24
CA GLU A 192 17.36 0.64 10.89
C GLU A 192 16.32 1.14 9.89
N ILE A 193 15.10 0.57 9.91
CA ILE A 193 14.02 0.99 9.01
C ILE A 193 13.59 2.43 9.27
N LEU A 194 13.44 2.83 10.53
CA LEU A 194 13.03 4.19 10.86
C LEU A 194 14.13 5.22 10.58
N LYS A 195 15.40 4.82 10.66
CA LYS A 195 16.56 5.67 10.33
C LYS A 195 16.57 6.06 8.85
N ALA A 196 16.35 5.12 7.96
CA ALA A 196 16.27 5.38 6.51
C ALA A 196 15.15 6.38 6.18
N GLY A 197 14.02 6.30 6.87
CA GLY A 197 12.86 7.18 6.68
C GLY A 197 12.96 8.58 7.33
N GLN A 198 14.07 8.93 8.00
CA GLN A 198 14.17 10.25 8.64
C GLN A 198 14.41 11.36 7.60
N PRO A 199 13.71 12.53 7.71
CA PRO A 199 14.03 13.67 6.88
C PRO A 199 15.48 14.10 7.14
N GLN A 200 16.22 14.40 6.06
CA GLN A 200 17.54 14.99 6.20
C GLN A 200 17.37 16.35 6.89
N ASN A 201 17.97 16.48 8.06
CA ASN A 201 18.04 17.77 8.74
C ASN A 201 18.91 18.72 7.89
N GLY A 202 18.27 19.63 7.19
CA GLY A 202 18.90 20.74 6.48
C GLY A 202 19.11 21.91 7.42
#